data_f16ac2787e39ba868fe3bb2e5585766a
#
_entry.id   f16ac2787e39ba868fe3bb2e5585766a
#
_cell.length_a   1.000
_cell.length_b   1.000
_cell.length_c   1.000
_cell.angle_alpha   90.00
_cell.angle_beta   90.00
_cell.angle_gamma   90.00
#
_symmetry.space_group_name_H-M   'P 1'
#
loop_
_entity.id
_entity.type
_entity.pdbx_description
1 polymer ?
#
loop_
_entity_poly.entity_id
_entity_poly.type
_entity_poly.pdbx_seq_one_letter_code
_entity_poly.pdbx_strand_id
1 'polypeptide(L)'
;MEKTENIANDKNWKSLIKPLKMDVKTHVSKSIATITAEPLEKGYGLTIGNSLRRIMLSSIRGSAVTAIQIDGVLHEFSSIKGVREDVTDIVLNVKSLALKTNAAGSKKLVLDVTGPGEFKAKDINVNPDIEILNPELTICNLDEKTKFHMELTVNSGKGYVPANLNKTEDPPLGLIAIDSLFSPVKKVSYSVTTAREGKALDYDKLIIEIETNGSIAAEDAIAYAARIFQDQLSSFINFEEPKEIIPKQKPTEPEFNKNLLKKVDELELSVRSMNCLKNDNIIYIGDLVQKTENEMLRTPNFGRKSLNEIKEVLNSMSLYLGMDIPNWPPENIAELSKKLEESI
;
A
#
# COMPACT_ATOMS: atom_id res chain seq x y z
N MET A 1 46.51 -15.98 -1.08
CA MET A 1 45.83 -16.05 0.23
C MET A 1 44.33 -16.11 -0.08
N GLU A 2 43.81 -17.32 -0.20
CA GLU A 2 42.41 -17.60 -0.37
C GLU A 2 41.69 -17.16 0.92
N LYS A 3 40.74 -16.22 0.81
CA LYS A 3 39.78 -15.95 1.86
C LYS A 3 38.97 -17.22 2.07
N THR A 4 39.30 -17.99 3.09
CA THR A 4 38.38 -18.99 3.65
C THR A 4 37.13 -18.25 4.07
N GLU A 5 36.15 -18.23 3.19
CA GLU A 5 34.79 -17.73 3.48
C GLU A 5 34.27 -18.55 4.66
N ASN A 6 33.98 -17.86 5.76
CA ASN A 6 33.37 -18.43 6.94
C ASN A 6 31.90 -18.76 6.61
N ILE A 7 31.72 -19.87 5.89
CA ILE A 7 30.42 -20.36 5.38
C ILE A 7 29.39 -20.56 6.52
N ALA A 8 29.87 -20.71 7.76
CA ALA A 8 29.02 -20.99 8.93
C ALA A 8 28.15 -19.80 9.38
N ASN A 9 28.55 -18.56 9.09
CA ASN A 9 27.79 -17.35 9.50
C ASN A 9 27.08 -16.65 8.34
N ASP A 10 27.30 -17.10 7.10
CA ASP A 10 26.67 -16.54 5.94
C ASP A 10 25.17 -16.87 5.93
N LYS A 11 24.37 -15.80 6.06
CA LYS A 11 22.91 -15.85 5.93
C LYS A 11 22.16 -16.58 7.06
N ASN A 12 22.68 -16.55 8.29
CA ASN A 12 22.00 -17.13 9.45
C ASN A 12 20.57 -16.59 9.66
N TRP A 13 20.30 -15.35 9.22
CA TRP A 13 18.94 -14.74 9.28
C TRP A 13 17.92 -15.46 8.39
N LYS A 14 18.34 -16.28 7.42
CA LYS A 14 17.44 -17.10 6.59
C LYS A 14 16.89 -18.32 7.32
N SER A 15 17.61 -18.78 8.34
CA SER A 15 17.18 -19.92 9.17
C SER A 15 16.19 -19.51 10.27
N LEU A 16 16.08 -18.20 10.56
CA LEU A 16 15.15 -17.70 11.57
C LEU A 16 13.71 -17.79 11.08
N ILE A 17 12.81 -18.21 11.96
CA ILE A 17 11.38 -18.27 11.66
C ILE A 17 10.85 -16.85 11.48
N LYS A 18 10.08 -16.68 10.41
CA LYS A 18 9.33 -15.45 10.13
C LYS A 18 7.84 -15.73 10.28
N PRO A 19 7.05 -14.78 10.79
CA PRO A 19 5.60 -14.96 10.86
C PRO A 19 5.06 -15.17 9.45
N LEU A 20 4.43 -16.31 9.23
CA LEU A 20 3.84 -16.69 7.94
C LEU A 20 2.56 -15.90 7.67
N LYS A 21 1.86 -15.51 8.73
CA LYS A 21 0.60 -14.80 8.66
C LYS A 21 0.48 -13.81 9.80
N MET A 22 0.06 -12.59 9.49
CA MET A 22 -0.41 -11.63 10.47
C MET A 22 -1.92 -11.63 10.49
N ASP A 23 -2.50 -11.84 11.67
CA ASP A 23 -3.95 -11.77 11.87
C ASP A 23 -4.29 -10.35 12.31
N VAL A 24 -5.11 -9.66 11.53
CA VAL A 24 -5.53 -8.28 11.80
C VAL A 24 -7.01 -8.28 12.11
N LYS A 25 -7.36 -7.89 13.32
CA LYS A 25 -8.75 -7.71 13.75
C LYS A 25 -9.02 -6.22 13.91
N THR A 26 -9.69 -5.65 12.94
CA THR A 26 -10.05 -4.24 12.92
C THR A 26 -11.45 -4.05 13.48
N HIS A 27 -11.64 -3.06 14.36
CA HIS A 27 -12.96 -2.65 14.82
C HIS A 27 -13.69 -1.83 13.74
N VAL A 28 -15.00 -1.69 13.87
CA VAL A 28 -15.88 -1.02 12.88
C VAL A 28 -15.39 0.39 12.49
N SER A 29 -14.78 1.11 13.45
CA SER A 29 -14.28 2.48 13.24
C SER A 29 -12.95 2.57 12.48
N LYS A 30 -12.29 1.45 12.15
CA LYS A 30 -10.91 1.39 11.59
C LYS A 30 -9.83 2.14 12.40
N SER A 31 -10.22 2.86 13.44
CA SER A 31 -9.30 3.58 14.35
C SER A 31 -8.69 2.69 15.41
N ILE A 32 -9.25 1.51 15.65
CA ILE A 32 -8.76 0.52 16.61
C ILE A 32 -8.52 -0.78 15.88
N ALA A 33 -7.34 -1.36 16.05
CA ALA A 33 -7.02 -2.69 15.54
C ALA A 33 -6.18 -3.48 16.54
N THR A 34 -6.39 -4.79 16.56
CA THR A 34 -5.55 -5.77 17.23
C THR A 34 -4.82 -6.60 16.18
N ILE A 35 -3.50 -6.58 16.21
CA ILE A 35 -2.64 -7.27 15.26
C ILE A 35 -1.90 -8.36 16.00
N THR A 36 -1.99 -9.58 15.49
CA THR A 36 -1.32 -10.76 16.05
C THR A 36 -0.30 -11.28 15.05
N ALA A 37 0.96 -11.41 15.47
CA ALA A 37 2.04 -11.98 14.68
C ALA A 37 2.60 -13.22 15.39
N GLU A 38 2.51 -14.36 14.74
CA GLU A 38 3.01 -15.65 15.23
C GLU A 38 3.35 -16.61 14.06
N PRO A 39 4.34 -17.52 14.18
CA PRO A 39 5.32 -17.60 15.25
C PRO A 39 6.49 -16.61 15.06
N LEU A 40 7.12 -16.18 16.13
CA LEU A 40 8.35 -15.40 16.15
C LEU A 40 9.41 -16.15 16.95
N GLU A 41 10.68 -15.98 16.63
CA GLU A 41 11.76 -16.49 17.47
C GLU A 41 11.68 -15.92 18.88
N LYS A 42 12.10 -16.72 19.86
CA LYS A 42 12.09 -16.35 21.30
C LYS A 42 12.82 -15.03 21.55
N GLY A 43 12.14 -14.11 22.20
CA GLY A 43 12.65 -12.76 22.51
C GLY A 43 12.38 -11.71 21.43
N TYR A 44 12.08 -12.11 20.16
CA TYR A 44 11.77 -11.17 19.09
C TYR A 44 10.43 -10.47 19.30
N GLY A 45 9.46 -11.14 19.93
CA GLY A 45 8.18 -10.52 20.27
C GLY A 45 8.35 -9.23 21.08
N LEU A 46 9.19 -9.26 22.12
CA LEU A 46 9.48 -8.09 22.95
C LEU A 46 10.23 -7.01 22.18
N THR A 47 11.27 -7.39 21.43
CA THR A 47 12.11 -6.45 20.66
C THR A 47 11.29 -5.72 19.60
N ILE A 48 10.53 -6.46 18.78
CA ILE A 48 9.70 -5.90 17.71
C ILE A 48 8.56 -5.08 18.29
N GLY A 49 7.84 -5.63 19.29
CA GLY A 49 6.71 -4.95 19.92
C GLY A 49 7.08 -3.59 20.52
N ASN A 50 8.18 -3.54 21.28
CA ASN A 50 8.68 -2.28 21.87
C ASN A 50 9.14 -1.28 20.80
N SER A 51 9.88 -1.75 19.79
CA SER A 51 10.37 -0.89 18.71
C SER A 51 9.23 -0.29 17.90
N LEU A 52 8.27 -1.10 17.47
CA LEU A 52 7.09 -0.63 16.73
C LEU A 52 6.25 0.34 17.56
N ARG A 53 6.00 0.02 18.83
CA ARG A 53 5.28 0.92 19.74
C ARG A 53 5.94 2.31 19.81
N ARG A 54 7.25 2.37 20.00
CA ARG A 54 7.98 3.63 20.08
C ARG A 54 7.91 4.42 18.78
N ILE A 55 8.09 3.76 17.65
CA ILE A 55 8.06 4.40 16.34
C ILE A 55 6.64 4.91 16.01
N MET A 56 5.60 4.14 16.31
CA MET A 56 4.21 4.56 16.10
C MET A 56 3.86 5.82 16.89
N LEU A 57 4.32 5.94 18.13
CA LEU A 57 4.01 7.10 18.98
C LEU A 57 4.83 8.34 18.63
N SER A 58 6.04 8.20 18.07
CA SER A 58 6.98 9.31 17.88
C SER A 58 7.21 9.74 16.44
N SER A 59 7.07 8.83 15.48
CA SER A 59 7.63 9.06 14.13
C SER A 59 6.59 9.16 13.02
N ILE A 60 5.34 8.76 13.28
CA ILE A 60 4.27 8.89 12.30
C ILE A 60 3.87 10.36 12.19
N ARG A 61 3.75 10.84 10.96
CA ARG A 61 3.36 12.22 10.66
C ARG A 61 1.85 12.38 10.80
N GLY A 62 1.43 13.51 11.38
CA GLY A 62 0.04 13.92 11.48
C GLY A 62 -0.10 15.43 11.42
N SER A 63 -1.29 15.94 11.72
CA SER A 63 -1.62 17.36 11.66
C SER A 63 -2.19 17.83 12.99
N ALA A 64 -1.80 19.04 13.41
CA ALA A 64 -2.29 19.66 14.63
C ALA A 64 -2.32 21.18 14.49
N VAL A 65 -3.06 21.85 15.36
CA VAL A 65 -3.03 23.30 15.50
C VAL A 65 -1.74 23.69 16.21
N THR A 66 -1.02 24.67 15.66
CA THR A 66 0.25 25.18 16.21
C THR A 66 0.13 26.56 16.83
N ALA A 67 -0.84 27.34 16.40
CA ALA A 67 -1.12 28.66 16.97
C ALA A 67 -2.59 29.02 16.77
N ILE A 68 -3.10 29.85 17.64
CA ILE A 68 -4.42 30.48 17.53
C ILE A 68 -4.27 31.99 17.66
N GLN A 69 -5.22 32.71 17.08
CA GLN A 69 -5.37 34.14 17.25
C GLN A 69 -6.86 34.45 17.45
N ILE A 70 -7.18 35.12 18.55
CA ILE A 70 -8.55 35.46 18.93
C ILE A 70 -8.66 37.00 18.98
N ASP A 71 -9.71 37.56 18.38
CA ASP A 71 -9.92 38.99 18.41
C ASP A 71 -10.06 39.52 19.85
N GLY A 72 -9.27 40.56 20.15
CA GLY A 72 -9.28 41.20 21.46
C GLY A 72 -8.51 40.47 22.56
N VAL A 73 -7.81 39.38 22.24
CA VAL A 73 -6.99 38.59 23.17
C VAL A 73 -5.50 38.77 22.85
N LEU A 74 -4.70 39.03 23.86
CA LEU A 74 -3.25 39.22 23.71
C LEU A 74 -2.40 38.06 24.25
N HIS A 75 -2.95 37.29 25.20
CA HIS A 75 -2.24 36.17 25.81
C HIS A 75 -3.23 35.12 26.33
N GLU A 76 -2.74 33.92 26.58
CA GLU A 76 -3.50 32.73 26.96
C GLU A 76 -4.21 32.80 28.32
N PHE A 77 -3.77 33.70 29.23
CA PHE A 77 -4.37 33.89 30.53
C PHE A 77 -5.44 34.98 30.57
N SER A 78 -6.08 35.24 29.45
CA SER A 78 -7.15 36.21 29.31
C SER A 78 -8.52 35.55 29.44
N SER A 79 -9.51 36.30 29.88
CA SER A 79 -10.93 35.97 29.78
C SER A 79 -11.59 36.83 28.68
N ILE A 80 -12.57 36.28 28.01
CA ILE A 80 -13.31 36.97 26.93
C ILE A 80 -14.71 37.28 27.42
N LYS A 81 -15.11 38.53 27.35
CA LYS A 81 -16.43 38.95 27.77
C LYS A 81 -17.52 38.28 26.93
N GLY A 82 -18.42 37.54 27.61
CA GLY A 82 -19.52 36.83 26.95
C GLY A 82 -19.13 35.45 26.40
N VAL A 83 -17.99 34.97 26.76
CA VAL A 83 -17.55 33.56 26.56
C VAL A 83 -17.42 32.91 27.93
N ARG A 84 -17.97 31.71 28.07
CA ARG A 84 -17.97 31.00 29.36
C ARG A 84 -16.61 30.45 29.72
N GLU A 85 -15.89 29.93 28.73
CA GLU A 85 -14.56 29.36 28.87
C GLU A 85 -13.50 30.45 28.86
N ASP A 86 -12.45 30.26 29.66
CA ASP A 86 -11.24 31.05 29.55
C ASP A 86 -10.44 30.66 28.30
N VAL A 87 -9.55 31.55 27.83
CA VAL A 87 -8.71 31.28 26.67
C VAL A 87 -7.90 30.01 26.83
N THR A 88 -7.44 29.70 28.05
CA THR A 88 -6.73 28.45 28.37
C THR A 88 -7.58 27.21 28.09
N ASP A 89 -8.87 27.25 28.47
CA ASP A 89 -9.80 26.14 28.21
C ASP A 89 -10.08 26.00 26.71
N ILE A 90 -10.23 27.11 26.00
CA ILE A 90 -10.37 27.11 24.52
C ILE A 90 -9.13 26.48 23.87
N VAL A 91 -7.92 26.82 24.34
CA VAL A 91 -6.67 26.21 23.86
C VAL A 91 -6.66 24.70 24.08
N LEU A 92 -7.10 24.21 25.25
CA LEU A 92 -7.17 22.78 25.56
C LEU A 92 -8.20 22.07 24.67
N ASN A 93 -9.32 22.71 24.39
CA ASN A 93 -10.32 22.18 23.47
C ASN A 93 -9.77 22.10 22.03
N VAL A 94 -9.10 23.15 21.57
CA VAL A 94 -8.47 23.21 20.24
C VAL A 94 -7.36 22.15 20.10
N LYS A 95 -6.56 21.89 21.14
CA LYS A 95 -5.56 20.82 21.15
C LYS A 95 -6.15 19.41 20.98
N SER A 96 -7.42 19.25 21.37
CA SER A 96 -8.14 17.97 21.24
C SER A 96 -8.74 17.76 19.83
N LEU A 97 -8.60 18.73 18.90
CA LEU A 97 -9.04 18.58 17.52
C LEU A 97 -8.28 17.48 16.80
N ALA A 98 -9.02 16.57 16.20
CA ALA A 98 -8.47 15.53 15.34
C ALA A 98 -8.55 16.00 13.88
N LEU A 99 -7.40 16.32 13.29
CA LEU A 99 -7.29 16.90 11.96
C LEU A 99 -6.59 15.95 11.00
N LYS A 100 -7.06 15.93 9.76
CA LYS A 100 -6.39 15.26 8.64
C LYS A 100 -6.15 16.28 7.54
N THR A 101 -4.89 16.39 7.10
CA THR A 101 -4.48 17.33 6.05
C THR A 101 -3.93 16.56 4.85
N ASN A 102 -4.42 16.88 3.67
CA ASN A 102 -4.00 16.28 2.41
C ASN A 102 -2.96 17.14 1.66
N ALA A 103 -2.67 18.34 2.15
CA ALA A 103 -1.74 19.28 1.51
C ALA A 103 -0.54 19.60 2.41
N ALA A 104 0.59 19.93 1.80
CA ALA A 104 1.78 20.38 2.49
C ALA A 104 1.68 21.87 2.87
N GLY A 105 2.39 22.27 3.94
CA GLY A 105 2.52 23.66 4.40
C GLY A 105 1.48 24.04 5.45
N SER A 106 1.65 25.26 5.97
CA SER A 106 0.77 25.85 6.98
C SER A 106 -0.57 26.26 6.36
N LYS A 107 -1.65 25.95 7.05
CA LYS A 107 -3.03 26.28 6.63
C LYS A 107 -3.74 27.04 7.75
N LYS A 108 -4.61 27.96 7.37
CA LYS A 108 -5.46 28.69 8.33
C LYS A 108 -6.90 28.18 8.26
N LEU A 109 -7.49 27.99 9.42
CA LEU A 109 -8.92 27.77 9.62
C LEU A 109 -9.49 28.94 10.39
N VAL A 110 -10.78 29.21 10.20
CA VAL A 110 -11.44 30.34 10.84
C VAL A 110 -12.73 29.87 11.52
N LEU A 111 -12.91 30.25 12.77
CA LEU A 111 -14.18 30.14 13.48
C LEU A 111 -14.72 31.53 13.64
N ASP A 112 -15.85 31.86 12.95
CA ASP A 112 -16.54 33.14 13.00
C ASP A 112 -18.02 32.88 13.35
N VAL A 113 -18.36 33.17 14.59
CA VAL A 113 -19.64 32.80 15.16
C VAL A 113 -20.25 33.93 16.02
N THR A 114 -21.57 33.90 16.15
CA THR A 114 -22.29 34.88 16.97
C THR A 114 -23.25 34.15 17.91
N GLY A 115 -23.10 34.40 19.22
CA GLY A 115 -23.92 33.79 20.24
C GLY A 115 -25.41 34.25 20.22
N PRO A 116 -26.23 33.64 21.06
CA PRO A 116 -25.89 32.68 22.10
C PRO A 116 -25.82 31.23 21.55
N GLY A 117 -24.98 30.39 22.15
CA GLY A 117 -24.95 28.97 21.81
C GLY A 117 -23.63 28.24 22.15
N GLU A 118 -23.70 26.93 22.00
CA GLU A 118 -22.54 26.03 22.07
C GLU A 118 -21.96 25.87 20.66
N PHE A 119 -20.66 26.20 20.50
CA PHE A 119 -19.98 26.11 19.21
C PHE A 119 -19.00 24.95 19.22
N LYS A 120 -19.10 24.17 18.17
CA LYS A 120 -18.40 22.90 18.03
C LYS A 120 -17.38 22.95 16.89
N ALA A 121 -16.54 21.94 16.81
CA ALA A 121 -15.54 21.82 15.76
C ALA A 121 -16.14 21.86 14.34
N LYS A 122 -17.37 21.41 14.13
CA LYS A 122 -18.10 21.49 12.84
C LYS A 122 -18.40 22.92 12.37
N ASP A 123 -18.44 23.88 13.29
CA ASP A 123 -18.74 25.29 12.98
C ASP A 123 -17.47 26.04 12.49
N ILE A 124 -16.31 25.39 12.53
CA ILE A 124 -15.05 25.90 11.96
C ILE A 124 -15.14 25.86 10.44
N ASN A 125 -14.86 26.99 9.79
CA ASN A 125 -14.75 27.08 8.34
C ASN A 125 -13.46 26.36 7.89
N VAL A 126 -13.61 25.18 7.29
CA VAL A 126 -12.49 24.36 6.84
C VAL A 126 -12.19 24.60 5.36
N ASN A 127 -10.89 24.58 5.03
CA ASN A 127 -10.45 24.51 3.64
C ASN A 127 -10.66 23.09 3.09
N PRO A 128 -10.83 22.90 1.77
CA PRO A 128 -10.97 21.58 1.15
C PRO A 128 -9.84 20.61 1.46
N ASP A 129 -8.67 21.14 1.83
CA ASP A 129 -7.47 20.37 2.16
C ASP A 129 -7.46 19.79 3.58
N ILE A 130 -8.38 20.21 4.45
CA ILE A 130 -8.42 19.83 5.87
C ILE A 130 -9.76 19.20 6.19
N GLU A 131 -9.72 18.07 6.85
CA GLU A 131 -10.88 17.35 7.38
C GLU A 131 -10.83 17.31 8.91
N ILE A 132 -11.93 17.65 9.57
CA ILE A 132 -12.11 17.54 11.02
C ILE A 132 -12.80 16.22 11.31
N LEU A 133 -12.14 15.34 12.08
CA LEU A 133 -12.60 13.98 12.34
C LEU A 133 -13.48 13.85 13.59
N ASN A 134 -13.46 14.87 14.46
CA ASN A 134 -14.29 14.95 15.67
C ASN A 134 -15.19 16.20 15.68
N PRO A 135 -16.17 16.29 14.77
CA PRO A 135 -16.98 17.48 14.56
C PRO A 135 -17.84 17.87 15.77
N GLU A 136 -18.15 16.94 16.66
CA GLU A 136 -18.98 17.18 17.86
C GLU A 136 -18.18 17.70 19.06
N LEU A 137 -16.88 17.90 18.94
CA LEU A 137 -16.04 18.48 19.98
C LEU A 137 -16.46 19.94 20.25
N THR A 138 -16.83 20.26 21.48
CA THR A 138 -17.14 21.62 21.89
C THR A 138 -15.87 22.46 21.97
N ILE A 139 -15.87 23.63 21.34
CA ILE A 139 -14.77 24.60 21.37
C ILE A 139 -15.01 25.66 22.45
N CYS A 140 -16.18 26.31 22.40
CA CYS A 140 -16.57 27.32 23.35
C CYS A 140 -18.08 27.48 23.42
N ASN A 141 -18.56 28.12 24.52
CA ASN A 141 -19.96 28.53 24.72
C ASN A 141 -20.06 30.06 24.77
N LEU A 142 -20.91 30.62 23.96
CA LEU A 142 -21.14 32.06 23.91
C LEU A 142 -22.45 32.46 24.57
N ASP A 143 -22.41 33.57 25.31
CA ASP A 143 -23.58 34.24 25.83
C ASP A 143 -24.25 35.12 24.78
N GLU A 144 -25.37 35.80 25.15
CA GLU A 144 -26.15 36.58 24.22
C GLU A 144 -25.37 37.64 23.46
N LYS A 145 -25.53 37.64 22.11
CA LYS A 145 -25.03 38.66 21.16
C LYS A 145 -23.52 38.87 21.16
N THR A 146 -22.74 37.96 21.72
CA THR A 146 -21.27 38.01 21.65
C THR A 146 -20.80 37.55 20.26
N LYS A 147 -19.98 38.34 19.62
CA LYS A 147 -19.25 37.95 18.39
C LYS A 147 -17.92 37.34 18.79
N PHE A 148 -17.61 36.20 18.20
CA PHE A 148 -16.35 35.50 18.46
C PHE A 148 -15.69 35.15 17.12
N HIS A 149 -14.48 35.66 16.94
CA HIS A 149 -13.62 35.37 15.79
C HIS A 149 -12.29 34.79 16.23
N MET A 150 -11.96 33.62 15.69
CA MET A 150 -10.72 32.92 16.00
C MET A 150 -10.11 32.36 14.73
N GLU A 151 -8.84 32.66 14.48
CA GLU A 151 -8.02 32.00 13.45
C GLU A 151 -7.20 30.88 14.10
N LEU A 152 -7.15 29.71 13.44
CA LEU A 152 -6.32 28.57 13.83
C LEU A 152 -5.29 28.29 12.74
N THR A 153 -4.04 28.20 13.14
CA THR A 153 -2.96 27.80 12.23
C THR A 153 -2.69 26.30 12.38
N VAL A 154 -2.88 25.55 11.30
CA VAL A 154 -2.66 24.09 11.25
C VAL A 154 -1.39 23.78 10.48
N ASN A 155 -0.54 22.94 11.08
CA ASN A 155 0.67 22.44 10.46
C ASN A 155 0.73 20.90 10.50
N SER A 156 1.61 20.33 9.68
CA SER A 156 1.94 18.92 9.69
C SER A 156 3.29 18.68 10.34
N GLY A 157 3.38 17.71 11.24
CA GLY A 157 4.61 17.42 11.98
C GLY A 157 4.68 15.96 12.48
N LYS A 158 5.59 15.71 13.42
CA LYS A 158 5.78 14.40 14.06
C LYS A 158 5.85 14.56 15.57
N GLY A 159 5.29 13.59 16.30
CA GLY A 159 5.39 13.52 17.75
C GLY A 159 4.77 14.73 18.46
N TYR A 160 5.42 15.21 19.50
CA TYR A 160 5.01 16.36 20.30
C TYR A 160 6.00 17.53 20.10
N VAL A 161 5.46 18.69 19.82
CA VAL A 161 6.23 19.93 19.67
C VAL A 161 5.73 20.96 20.69
N PRO A 162 6.57 21.42 21.62
CA PRO A 162 6.18 22.42 22.61
C PRO A 162 5.96 23.80 21.96
N ALA A 163 5.12 24.63 22.60
CA ALA A 163 4.70 25.93 22.09
C ALA A 163 5.87 26.87 21.76
N ASN A 164 6.97 26.81 22.52
CA ASN A 164 8.15 27.64 22.28
C ASN A 164 8.83 27.37 20.94
N LEU A 165 8.73 26.14 20.40
CA LEU A 165 9.22 25.78 19.07
C LEU A 165 8.24 26.11 17.94
N ASN A 166 6.98 26.36 18.28
CA ASN A 166 5.96 26.82 17.34
C ASN A 166 5.93 28.35 17.18
N LYS A 167 6.67 29.09 18.03
CA LYS A 167 6.79 30.54 17.92
C LYS A 167 7.58 30.91 16.67
N THR A 168 7.04 31.85 15.88
CA THR A 168 7.76 32.52 14.79
C THR A 168 8.68 33.60 15.37
N GLU A 169 9.73 34.01 14.65
CA GLU A 169 10.67 35.05 15.08
C GLU A 169 9.97 36.40 15.32
N ASP A 170 9.01 36.78 14.46
CA ASP A 170 8.19 37.99 14.59
C ASP A 170 6.69 37.61 14.59
N PRO A 171 6.12 37.22 15.75
CA PRO A 171 4.71 36.85 15.80
C PRO A 171 3.81 38.10 15.72
N PRO A 172 2.69 38.04 15.00
CA PRO A 172 1.68 39.08 15.05
C PRO A 172 1.16 39.27 16.47
N LEU A 173 0.77 40.49 16.80
CA LEU A 173 0.15 40.80 18.10
C LEU A 173 -1.09 39.91 18.32
N GLY A 174 -1.16 39.28 19.50
CA GLY A 174 -2.26 38.38 19.87
C GLY A 174 -2.17 36.97 19.30
N LEU A 175 -1.07 36.62 18.59
CA LEU A 175 -0.83 35.22 18.21
C LEU A 175 -0.38 34.40 19.43
N ILE A 176 -1.17 33.41 19.79
CA ILE A 176 -0.88 32.48 20.87
C ILE A 176 -0.36 31.18 20.29
N ALA A 177 0.93 30.91 20.44
CA ALA A 177 1.51 29.64 20.06
C ALA A 177 1.10 28.56 21.08
N ILE A 178 0.68 27.41 20.59
CA ILE A 178 0.27 26.29 21.43
C ILE A 178 1.14 25.08 21.17
N ASP A 179 1.29 24.24 22.19
CA ASP A 179 1.97 22.96 22.04
C ASP A 179 1.10 22.00 21.21
N SER A 180 1.73 21.28 20.32
CA SER A 180 1.05 20.51 19.29
C SER A 180 1.39 19.03 19.38
N LEU A 181 0.38 18.17 19.48
CA LEU A 181 0.52 16.73 19.40
C LEU A 181 0.17 16.29 17.98
N PHE A 182 1.20 16.10 17.17
CA PHE A 182 1.03 15.70 15.77
C PHE A 182 0.77 14.22 15.58
N SER A 183 1.17 13.37 16.57
CA SER A 183 1.00 11.92 16.44
C SER A 183 -0.46 11.54 16.23
N PRO A 184 -0.78 10.84 15.11
CA PRO A 184 -2.13 10.34 14.88
C PRO A 184 -2.47 9.13 15.76
N VAL A 185 -1.46 8.51 16.37
CA VAL A 185 -1.61 7.34 17.23
C VAL A 185 -1.78 7.79 18.67
N LYS A 186 -2.93 7.48 19.26
CA LYS A 186 -3.27 7.83 20.64
C LYS A 186 -2.69 6.85 21.66
N LYS A 187 -2.83 5.56 21.38
CA LYS A 187 -2.44 4.50 22.31
C LYS A 187 -1.90 3.29 21.54
N VAL A 188 -0.83 2.72 22.07
CA VAL A 188 -0.29 1.42 21.62
C VAL A 188 0.04 0.61 22.87
N SER A 189 -0.55 -0.57 22.94
CA SER A 189 -0.20 -1.61 23.91
C SER A 189 0.26 -2.86 23.17
N TYR A 190 1.17 -3.60 23.78
CA TYR A 190 1.57 -4.90 23.25
C TYR A 190 1.75 -5.91 24.36
N SER A 191 1.49 -7.17 24.04
CA SER A 191 1.73 -8.31 24.92
C SER A 191 2.43 -9.41 24.14
N VAL A 192 3.28 -10.16 24.83
CA VAL A 192 3.99 -11.30 24.27
C VAL A 192 3.60 -12.54 25.05
N THR A 193 3.15 -13.55 24.34
CA THR A 193 2.79 -14.86 24.90
C THR A 193 3.54 -15.95 24.14
N THR A 194 3.54 -17.17 24.67
CA THR A 194 4.18 -18.30 23.99
C THR A 194 3.33 -18.79 22.81
N ALA A 195 3.97 -19.08 21.69
CA ALA A 195 3.37 -19.72 20.52
C ALA A 195 3.89 -21.16 20.38
N ARG A 196 3.08 -21.99 19.70
CA ARG A 196 3.42 -23.38 19.40
C ARG A 196 3.57 -23.55 17.89
N GLU A 197 4.70 -24.10 17.48
CA GLU A 197 4.93 -24.54 16.10
C GLU A 197 5.25 -26.03 16.10
N GLY A 198 4.33 -26.84 15.59
CA GLY A 198 4.46 -28.30 15.61
C GLY A 198 4.58 -28.87 17.02
N LYS A 199 5.74 -29.46 17.37
CA LYS A 199 6.06 -30.01 18.69
C LYS A 199 6.82 -29.02 19.59
N ALA A 200 7.32 -27.91 19.05
CA ALA A 200 8.09 -26.91 19.80
C ALA A 200 7.18 -25.85 20.38
N LEU A 201 7.45 -25.45 21.64
CA LEU A 201 6.70 -24.45 22.42
C LEU A 201 7.49 -23.15 22.65
N ASP A 202 8.68 -23.04 22.06
CA ASP A 202 9.66 -21.99 22.38
C ASP A 202 9.58 -20.76 21.45
N TYR A 203 8.43 -20.50 20.86
CA TYR A 203 8.22 -19.33 20.00
C TYR A 203 7.39 -18.26 20.69
N ASP A 204 7.58 -17.01 20.24
CA ASP A 204 6.80 -15.87 20.71
C ASP A 204 5.57 -15.63 19.83
N LYS A 205 4.49 -15.22 20.48
CA LYS A 205 3.31 -14.64 19.86
C LYS A 205 3.20 -13.19 20.31
N LEU A 206 3.28 -12.27 19.37
CA LEU A 206 3.16 -10.83 19.62
C LEU A 206 1.74 -10.38 19.29
N ILE A 207 1.10 -9.72 20.24
CA ILE A 207 -0.22 -9.10 20.09
C ILE A 207 -0.03 -7.60 20.31
N ILE A 208 -0.41 -6.78 19.33
CA ILE A 208 -0.33 -5.31 19.40
C ILE A 208 -1.73 -4.74 19.25
N GLU A 209 -2.14 -3.90 20.20
CA GLU A 209 -3.37 -3.12 20.14
C GLU A 209 -3.04 -1.67 19.84
N ILE A 210 -3.69 -1.11 18.82
CA ILE A 210 -3.42 0.25 18.34
C ILE A 210 -4.73 1.02 18.33
N GLU A 211 -4.69 2.25 18.87
CA GLU A 211 -5.77 3.22 18.79
C GLU A 211 -5.25 4.50 18.14
N THR A 212 -5.94 4.97 17.09
CA THR A 212 -5.62 6.20 16.37
C THR A 212 -6.71 7.26 16.58
N ASN A 213 -6.44 8.48 16.15
CA ASN A 213 -7.41 9.57 16.14
C ASN A 213 -8.36 9.52 14.93
N GLY A 214 -8.23 8.54 14.03
CA GLY A 214 -9.01 8.36 12.80
C GLY A 214 -8.39 8.97 11.54
N SER A 215 -7.32 9.81 11.67
CA SER A 215 -6.65 10.38 10.49
C SER A 215 -5.87 9.35 9.68
N ILE A 216 -5.49 8.25 10.33
CA ILE A 216 -4.84 7.08 9.73
C ILE A 216 -5.53 5.81 10.24
N ALA A 217 -5.67 4.80 9.39
CA ALA A 217 -6.13 3.50 9.83
C ALA A 217 -5.07 2.84 10.73
N ALA A 218 -5.50 2.09 11.74
CA ALA A 218 -4.57 1.44 12.68
C ALA A 218 -3.64 0.43 11.98
N GLU A 219 -4.12 -0.22 10.91
CA GLU A 219 -3.33 -1.12 10.07
C GLU A 219 -2.23 -0.39 9.31
N ASP A 220 -2.55 0.79 8.76
CA ASP A 220 -1.57 1.61 8.04
C ASP A 220 -0.52 2.17 9.00
N ALA A 221 -0.91 2.51 10.24
CA ALA A 221 0.02 3.02 11.25
C ALA A 221 1.15 2.03 11.54
N ILE A 222 0.83 0.73 11.71
CA ILE A 222 1.87 -0.28 11.94
C ILE A 222 2.71 -0.53 10.68
N ALA A 223 2.10 -0.48 9.49
CA ALA A 223 2.81 -0.67 8.23
C ALA A 223 3.85 0.45 8.01
N TYR A 224 3.47 1.71 8.26
CA TYR A 224 4.41 2.84 8.22
C TYR A 224 5.50 2.74 9.28
N ALA A 225 5.15 2.33 10.50
CA ALA A 225 6.14 2.15 11.57
C ALA A 225 7.15 1.05 11.21
N ALA A 226 6.70 -0.07 10.67
CA ALA A 226 7.55 -1.16 10.24
C ALA A 226 8.48 -0.70 9.07
N ARG A 227 7.96 0.06 8.12
CA ARG A 227 8.76 0.61 7.02
C ARG A 227 9.82 1.60 7.50
N ILE A 228 9.47 2.50 8.43
CA ILE A 228 10.41 3.44 9.04
C ILE A 228 11.52 2.67 9.76
N PHE A 229 11.14 1.62 10.52
CA PHE A 229 12.11 0.81 11.24
C PHE A 229 13.07 0.09 10.32
N GLN A 230 12.56 -0.54 9.27
CA GLN A 230 13.35 -1.19 8.24
C GLN A 230 14.33 -0.23 7.58
N ASP A 231 13.88 0.97 7.22
CA ASP A 231 14.69 1.99 6.58
C ASP A 231 15.84 2.46 7.49
N GLN A 232 15.55 2.69 8.77
CA GLN A 232 16.57 3.08 9.74
C GLN A 232 17.58 1.96 10.00
N LEU A 233 17.16 0.68 10.01
CA LEU A 233 18.05 -0.46 10.18
C LEU A 233 18.94 -0.72 8.96
N SER A 234 18.52 -0.31 7.77
CA SER A 234 19.28 -0.52 6.54
C SER A 234 20.68 0.10 6.59
N SER A 235 20.83 1.22 7.33
CA SER A 235 22.12 1.90 7.52
C SER A 235 23.13 1.09 8.35
N PHE A 236 22.69 0.10 9.12
CA PHE A 236 23.55 -0.77 9.92
C PHE A 236 24.01 -2.01 9.16
N ILE A 237 23.46 -2.25 7.97
CA ILE A 237 23.87 -3.35 7.10
C ILE A 237 25.06 -2.86 6.27
N ASN A 238 26.26 -3.38 6.55
CA ASN A 238 27.52 -2.97 5.92
C ASN A 238 28.02 -3.92 4.83
N PHE A 239 27.23 -4.96 4.51
CA PHE A 239 27.53 -5.92 3.47
C PHE A 239 26.50 -5.83 2.35
N GLU A 240 26.95 -6.04 1.12
CA GLU A 240 26.02 -6.16 -0.01
C GLU A 240 25.33 -7.53 0.11
N GLU A 241 24.02 -7.51 0.31
CA GLU A 241 23.25 -8.73 0.10
C GLU A 241 23.47 -9.16 -1.36
N PRO A 242 23.97 -10.39 -1.61
CA PRO A 242 24.01 -10.89 -2.96
C PRO A 242 22.56 -10.77 -3.46
N LYS A 243 22.37 -9.92 -4.46
CA LYS A 243 21.08 -9.81 -5.14
C LYS A 243 20.66 -11.24 -5.42
N GLU A 244 19.68 -11.74 -4.70
CA GLU A 244 19.03 -12.96 -5.13
C GLU A 244 18.67 -12.66 -6.57
N ILE A 245 19.39 -13.30 -7.48
CA ILE A 245 18.88 -13.44 -8.83
C ILE A 245 17.59 -14.22 -8.56
N ILE A 246 16.51 -13.49 -8.28
CA ILE A 246 15.17 -14.03 -8.48
C ILE A 246 15.34 -14.59 -9.89
N PRO A 247 15.38 -15.94 -10.07
CA PRO A 247 15.46 -16.47 -11.41
C PRO A 247 14.33 -15.70 -12.09
N LYS A 248 14.67 -14.78 -13.02
CA LYS A 248 13.67 -14.11 -13.83
C LYS A 248 12.78 -15.27 -14.18
N GLN A 249 11.60 -15.33 -13.59
CA GLN A 249 10.61 -16.29 -14.03
C GLN A 249 10.73 -16.13 -15.53
N LYS A 250 11.36 -17.12 -16.17
CA LYS A 250 11.44 -17.15 -17.63
C LYS A 250 10.03 -16.78 -17.99
N PRO A 251 9.80 -15.66 -18.73
CA PRO A 251 8.44 -15.27 -19.07
C PRO A 251 7.80 -16.59 -19.41
N THR A 252 6.80 -16.99 -18.62
CA THR A 252 6.09 -18.25 -18.82
C THR A 252 5.81 -18.23 -20.31
N GLU A 253 6.65 -18.99 -21.07
CA GLU A 253 6.48 -19.08 -22.50
C GLU A 253 5.01 -19.45 -22.58
N PRO A 254 4.16 -18.64 -23.23
CA PRO A 254 2.74 -18.95 -23.28
C PRO A 254 2.70 -20.41 -23.68
N GLU A 255 2.05 -21.26 -22.88
CA GLU A 255 1.98 -22.70 -23.14
C GLU A 255 1.18 -22.85 -24.42
N PHE A 256 1.86 -22.61 -25.55
CA PHE A 256 1.29 -22.90 -26.86
C PHE A 256 1.03 -24.39 -26.89
N ASN A 257 -0.16 -24.76 -27.32
CA ASN A 257 -0.47 -26.16 -27.57
C ASN A 257 0.64 -26.72 -28.45
N LYS A 258 1.37 -27.74 -27.96
CA LYS A 258 2.53 -28.34 -28.65
C LYS A 258 2.22 -28.67 -30.11
N ASN A 259 0.98 -28.95 -30.42
CA ASN A 259 0.52 -29.22 -31.79
C ASN A 259 0.62 -27.99 -32.72
N LEU A 260 0.59 -26.77 -32.19
CA LEU A 260 0.69 -25.55 -33.04
C LEU A 260 2.10 -25.33 -33.58
N LEU A 261 3.12 -25.84 -32.87
CA LEU A 261 4.55 -25.71 -33.23
C LEU A 261 5.00 -26.79 -34.23
N LYS A 262 4.17 -27.80 -34.53
CA LYS A 262 4.46 -28.83 -35.52
C LYS A 262 4.38 -28.23 -36.93
N LYS A 263 5.20 -28.78 -37.85
CA LYS A 263 5.19 -28.39 -39.25
C LYS A 263 3.96 -28.98 -39.96
N VAL A 264 3.43 -28.25 -40.92
CA VAL A 264 2.30 -28.70 -41.75
C VAL A 264 2.67 -29.96 -42.54
N ASP A 265 3.95 -30.17 -42.82
CA ASP A 265 4.48 -31.36 -43.53
C ASP A 265 4.28 -32.68 -42.73
N GLU A 266 4.07 -32.58 -41.39
CA GLU A 266 3.80 -33.75 -40.54
C GLU A 266 2.32 -34.15 -40.51
N LEU A 267 1.45 -33.34 -41.12
CA LEU A 267 0.05 -33.67 -41.26
C LEU A 267 -0.16 -34.69 -42.41
N GLU A 268 -0.96 -35.70 -42.14
CA GLU A 268 -1.33 -36.71 -43.17
C GLU A 268 -2.32 -36.11 -44.18
N LEU A 269 -1.83 -35.16 -45.00
CA LEU A 269 -2.63 -34.49 -46.03
C LEU A 269 -2.27 -35.01 -47.41
N SER A 270 -3.22 -34.92 -48.36
CA SER A 270 -2.95 -35.23 -49.75
C SER A 270 -1.87 -34.29 -50.31
N VAL A 271 -1.07 -34.80 -51.26
CA VAL A 271 0.01 -34.04 -51.96
C VAL A 271 -0.52 -32.72 -52.54
N ARG A 272 -1.77 -32.69 -52.96
CA ARG A 272 -2.40 -31.49 -53.51
C ARG A 272 -2.69 -30.45 -52.44
N SER A 273 -3.23 -30.87 -51.28
CA SER A 273 -3.48 -30.00 -50.13
C SER A 273 -2.19 -29.44 -49.56
N MET A 274 -1.15 -30.26 -49.44
CA MET A 274 0.19 -29.89 -48.99
C MET A 274 0.84 -28.83 -49.88
N ASN A 275 0.80 -29.03 -51.19
CA ASN A 275 1.40 -28.07 -52.14
C ASN A 275 0.68 -26.72 -52.13
N CYS A 276 -0.64 -26.69 -51.91
CA CYS A 276 -1.38 -25.45 -51.77
C CYS A 276 -0.97 -24.67 -50.50
N LEU A 277 -0.76 -25.34 -49.35
CA LEU A 277 -0.32 -24.73 -48.11
C LEU A 277 1.12 -24.16 -48.22
N LYS A 278 2.02 -24.89 -48.90
CA LYS A 278 3.39 -24.42 -49.17
C LYS A 278 3.42 -23.18 -50.07
N ASN A 279 2.56 -23.13 -51.07
CA ASN A 279 2.47 -21.97 -51.95
C ASN A 279 1.95 -20.71 -51.26
N ASP A 280 1.21 -20.88 -50.17
CA ASP A 280 0.69 -19.78 -49.35
C ASP A 280 1.60 -19.46 -48.16
N ASN A 281 2.83 -20.00 -48.14
CA ASN A 281 3.85 -19.83 -47.09
C ASN A 281 3.39 -20.24 -45.68
N ILE A 282 2.48 -21.17 -45.56
CA ILE A 282 2.01 -21.73 -44.28
C ILE A 282 2.94 -22.88 -43.91
N ILE A 283 3.78 -22.65 -42.91
CA ILE A 283 4.82 -23.59 -42.50
C ILE A 283 4.41 -24.36 -41.23
N TYR A 284 3.82 -23.70 -40.27
CA TYR A 284 3.42 -24.28 -38.98
C TYR A 284 1.89 -24.43 -38.89
N ILE A 285 1.44 -25.39 -38.05
CA ILE A 285 0.02 -25.59 -37.81
C ILE A 285 -0.63 -24.33 -37.20
N GLY A 286 0.11 -23.57 -36.41
CA GLY A 286 -0.35 -22.31 -35.84
C GLY A 286 -0.67 -21.26 -36.91
N ASP A 287 0.09 -21.21 -38.03
CA ASP A 287 -0.20 -20.31 -39.16
C ASP A 287 -1.47 -20.73 -39.85
N LEU A 288 -1.68 -22.04 -39.99
CA LEU A 288 -2.86 -22.60 -40.62
C LEU A 288 -4.15 -22.33 -39.84
N VAL A 289 -4.09 -22.50 -38.53
CA VAL A 289 -5.25 -22.33 -37.64
C VAL A 289 -5.74 -20.88 -37.55
N GLN A 290 -4.86 -19.90 -37.73
CA GLN A 290 -5.25 -18.48 -37.80
C GLN A 290 -6.00 -18.11 -39.11
N LYS A 291 -5.83 -18.88 -40.18
CA LYS A 291 -6.54 -18.62 -41.43
C LYS A 291 -8.01 -19.00 -41.31
N THR A 292 -8.87 -18.13 -41.83
CA THR A 292 -10.30 -18.42 -41.95
C THR A 292 -10.61 -19.32 -43.11
N GLU A 293 -11.72 -20.04 -43.07
CA GLU A 293 -12.18 -20.88 -44.21
C GLU A 293 -12.29 -20.10 -45.50
N ASN A 294 -12.74 -18.84 -45.43
CA ASN A 294 -12.90 -17.98 -46.63
C ASN A 294 -11.54 -17.58 -47.22
N GLU A 295 -10.53 -17.39 -46.40
CA GLU A 295 -9.17 -17.11 -46.87
C GLU A 295 -8.57 -18.32 -47.53
N MET A 296 -8.72 -19.50 -46.94
CA MET A 296 -8.26 -20.75 -47.52
C MET A 296 -8.89 -21.04 -48.90
N LEU A 297 -10.18 -20.75 -49.09
CA LEU A 297 -10.88 -20.93 -50.37
C LEU A 297 -10.44 -19.91 -51.44
N ARG A 298 -9.81 -18.81 -51.08
CA ARG A 298 -9.25 -17.82 -52.02
C ARG A 298 -7.89 -18.24 -52.57
N THR A 299 -7.20 -19.20 -51.94
CA THR A 299 -5.91 -19.70 -52.41
C THR A 299 -6.07 -20.43 -53.72
N PRO A 300 -5.25 -20.12 -54.76
CA PRO A 300 -5.33 -20.77 -56.08
C PRO A 300 -5.18 -22.28 -55.98
N ASN A 301 -6.01 -23.01 -56.69
CA ASN A 301 -6.04 -24.48 -56.74
C ASN A 301 -6.49 -25.18 -55.46
N PHE A 302 -6.98 -24.44 -54.44
CA PHE A 302 -7.52 -24.99 -53.21
C PHE A 302 -9.04 -25.21 -53.31
N GLY A 303 -9.48 -26.44 -53.11
CA GLY A 303 -10.87 -26.83 -53.24
C GLY A 303 -11.57 -27.24 -51.97
N ARG A 304 -12.90 -27.33 -51.97
CA ARG A 304 -13.72 -27.76 -50.81
C ARG A 304 -13.33 -29.12 -50.26
N LYS A 305 -12.83 -30.05 -51.10
CA LYS A 305 -12.35 -31.37 -50.65
C LYS A 305 -11.12 -31.24 -49.79
N SER A 306 -10.14 -30.41 -50.17
CA SER A 306 -8.92 -30.14 -49.40
C SER A 306 -9.23 -29.39 -48.11
N LEU A 307 -10.24 -28.51 -48.10
CA LEU A 307 -10.68 -27.82 -46.89
C LEU A 307 -11.26 -28.80 -45.87
N ASN A 308 -12.10 -29.76 -46.31
CA ASN A 308 -12.68 -30.76 -45.42
C ASN A 308 -11.61 -31.70 -44.84
N GLU A 309 -10.66 -32.13 -45.68
CA GLU A 309 -9.49 -32.93 -45.24
C GLU A 309 -8.71 -32.23 -44.14
N ILE A 310 -8.38 -30.95 -44.31
CA ILE A 310 -7.67 -30.15 -43.28
C ILE A 310 -8.52 -30.00 -42.02
N LYS A 311 -9.82 -29.78 -42.12
CA LYS A 311 -10.73 -29.68 -40.97
C LYS A 311 -10.77 -30.98 -40.19
N GLU A 312 -10.82 -32.13 -40.83
CA GLU A 312 -10.82 -33.44 -40.16
C GLU A 312 -9.53 -33.66 -39.38
N VAL A 313 -8.37 -33.34 -39.96
CA VAL A 313 -7.07 -33.48 -39.31
C VAL A 313 -6.92 -32.51 -38.17
N LEU A 314 -7.31 -31.24 -38.32
CA LEU A 314 -7.28 -30.26 -37.24
C LEU A 314 -8.22 -30.63 -36.09
N ASN A 315 -9.43 -31.11 -36.39
CA ASN A 315 -10.37 -31.56 -35.36
C ASN A 315 -9.84 -32.74 -34.55
N SER A 316 -9.10 -33.67 -35.17
CA SER A 316 -8.45 -34.77 -34.44
C SER A 316 -7.42 -34.29 -33.42
N MET A 317 -6.86 -33.08 -33.64
CA MET A 317 -5.91 -32.40 -32.73
C MET A 317 -6.59 -31.39 -31.78
N SER A 318 -7.92 -31.32 -31.78
CA SER A 318 -8.72 -30.33 -31.05
C SER A 318 -8.43 -28.89 -31.47
N LEU A 319 -8.14 -28.68 -32.75
CA LEU A 319 -7.89 -27.40 -33.40
C LEU A 319 -8.96 -27.11 -34.48
N TYR A 320 -9.18 -25.82 -34.77
CA TYR A 320 -10.11 -25.42 -35.86
C TYR A 320 -9.58 -24.15 -36.55
N LEU A 321 -10.04 -23.91 -37.78
CA LEU A 321 -9.68 -22.73 -38.57
C LEU A 321 -10.33 -21.46 -38.00
N GLY A 322 -9.61 -20.34 -38.02
CA GLY A 322 -10.08 -19.07 -37.51
C GLY A 322 -9.88 -18.90 -36.01
N MET A 323 -9.01 -19.68 -35.38
CA MET A 323 -8.62 -19.46 -33.97
C MET A 323 -7.75 -18.20 -33.84
N ASP A 324 -8.07 -17.37 -32.86
CA ASP A 324 -7.22 -16.24 -32.47
C ASP A 324 -6.16 -16.74 -31.47
N ILE A 325 -4.89 -16.72 -31.90
CA ILE A 325 -3.76 -17.13 -31.04
C ILE A 325 -2.97 -15.88 -30.70
N PRO A 326 -3.11 -15.35 -29.46
CA PRO A 326 -2.36 -14.17 -29.04
C PRO A 326 -0.86 -14.43 -29.09
N ASN A 327 -0.08 -13.47 -29.60
CA ASN A 327 1.38 -13.51 -29.74
C ASN A 327 1.92 -14.61 -30.67
N TRP A 328 1.19 -14.99 -31.71
CA TRP A 328 1.69 -15.85 -32.76
C TRP A 328 2.17 -15.01 -33.98
N PRO A 329 3.30 -15.34 -34.66
CA PRO A 329 4.29 -16.36 -34.31
C PRO A 329 5.24 -15.89 -33.18
N PRO A 330 5.69 -16.79 -32.28
CA PRO A 330 6.69 -16.44 -31.29
C PRO A 330 8.05 -16.14 -31.95
N GLU A 331 8.83 -15.18 -31.37
CA GLU A 331 10.12 -14.74 -31.95
C GLU A 331 11.12 -15.88 -32.17
N ASN A 332 11.02 -16.99 -31.42
CA ASN A 332 11.92 -18.16 -31.47
C ASN A 332 11.25 -19.45 -31.91
N ILE A 333 10.24 -19.36 -32.81
CA ILE A 333 9.46 -20.51 -33.30
C ILE A 333 10.32 -21.66 -33.83
N ALA A 334 11.43 -21.35 -34.50
CA ALA A 334 12.34 -22.36 -35.07
C ALA A 334 13.12 -23.15 -34.00
N GLU A 335 13.46 -22.52 -32.88
CA GLU A 335 14.11 -23.20 -31.74
C GLU A 335 13.12 -24.06 -30.95
N LEU A 336 11.89 -23.57 -30.78
CA LEU A 336 10.83 -24.28 -30.10
C LEU A 336 10.40 -25.52 -30.86
N SER A 337 10.30 -25.44 -32.20
CA SER A 337 10.00 -26.57 -33.08
C SER A 337 11.11 -27.64 -33.02
N LYS A 338 12.40 -27.26 -33.07
CA LYS A 338 13.52 -28.20 -32.93
C LYS A 338 13.55 -28.93 -31.60
N LYS A 339 13.32 -28.22 -30.50
CA LYS A 339 13.22 -28.85 -29.17
C LYS A 339 12.09 -29.85 -29.07
N LEU A 340 11.01 -29.63 -29.83
CA LEU A 340 9.88 -30.53 -29.88
C LEU A 340 10.22 -31.80 -30.70
N GLU A 341 10.95 -31.65 -31.83
CA GLU A 341 11.44 -32.77 -32.64
C GLU A 341 12.45 -33.65 -31.88
N GLU A 342 13.27 -33.06 -31.00
CA GLU A 342 14.27 -33.80 -30.16
C GLU A 342 13.61 -34.49 -28.93
N SER A 343 12.38 -34.16 -28.58
CA SER A 343 11.67 -34.70 -27.41
C SER A 343 10.69 -35.85 -27.75
N ILE A 344 10.55 -36.22 -29.03
CA ILE A 344 9.80 -37.36 -29.53
C ILE A 344 10.72 -38.51 -29.88
#